data_0bf812db9daa650a269c8de39678811c
#
_entry.id   0bf812db9daa650a269c8de39678811c
#
_cell.length_a   1.000
_cell.length_b   1.000
_cell.length_c   1.000
_cell.angle_alpha   90.00
_cell.angle_beta   90.00
_cell.angle_gamma   90.00
#
_symmetry.space_group_name_H-M   'P 1'
#
loop_
_entity.id
_entity.type
_entity.pdbx_description
1 polymer ?
#
loop_
_entity_poly.entity_id
_entity_poly.type
_entity_poly.pdbx_seq_one_letter_code
_entity_poly.pdbx_strand_id
1 'polypeptide(L)'
;MSEMLGKMHFWPSLIFMNGIFMPMFIQGLAGVSRRLADGGQSYAHASGVLEWNEFMSISAFCLGLAQIPFIVNIVMSLFSGDKASRNPWDSTTIEWAAPSPPVGHGNFDTPINVYHTAYEYSVPDEKEDFKPQFEN
;
A
#
# COMPACT_ATOMS: atom_id res chain seq x y z
N MET A 1 14.92 -0.26 -5.00
CA MET A 1 14.44 0.81 -4.10
C MET A 1 14.85 0.48 -2.67
N SER A 2 15.13 1.50 -1.84
CA SER A 2 15.50 1.29 -0.42
C SER A 2 14.25 0.91 0.40
N GLU A 3 14.32 -0.21 1.11
CA GLU A 3 13.24 -0.68 1.99
C GLU A 3 13.05 0.27 3.19
N MET A 4 14.13 0.83 3.72
CA MET A 4 14.08 1.78 4.83
C MET A 4 13.29 3.03 4.45
N LEU A 5 13.58 3.64 3.29
CA LEU A 5 12.83 4.80 2.80
C LEU A 5 11.37 4.45 2.49
N GLY A 6 11.11 3.22 2.02
CA GLY A 6 9.75 2.70 1.84
C GLY A 6 8.98 2.64 3.17
N LYS A 7 9.59 2.12 4.23
CA LYS A 7 8.98 2.08 5.57
C LYS A 7 8.79 3.48 6.17
N MET A 8 9.74 4.39 5.95
CA MET A 8 9.65 5.79 6.38
C MET A 8 8.53 6.56 5.66
N HIS A 9 8.17 6.16 4.46
CA HIS A 9 7.00 6.68 3.75
C HIS A 9 5.71 6.01 4.23
N PHE A 10 5.68 4.68 4.31
CA PHE A 10 4.48 3.90 4.56
C PHE A 10 3.85 4.19 5.93
N TRP A 11 4.64 4.07 7.01
CA TRP A 11 4.09 4.18 8.35
C TRP A 11 3.53 5.57 8.69
N PRO A 12 4.25 6.68 8.43
CA PRO A 12 3.67 8.01 8.63
C PRO A 12 2.46 8.26 7.72
N SER A 13 2.49 7.81 6.46
CA SER A 13 1.35 7.95 5.55
C SER A 13 0.11 7.24 6.09
N LEU A 14 0.25 6.01 6.59
CA LEU A 14 -0.84 5.25 7.20
C LEU A 14 -1.42 5.97 8.42
N ILE A 15 -0.56 6.47 9.32
CA ILE A 15 -0.99 7.15 10.55
C ILE A 15 -1.71 8.46 10.21
N PHE A 16 -1.11 9.31 9.40
CA PHE A 16 -1.68 10.63 9.10
C PHE A 16 -2.89 10.56 8.17
N MET A 17 -2.97 9.57 7.27
CA MET A 17 -4.18 9.32 6.50
C MET A 17 -5.35 8.99 7.44
N ASN A 18 -5.16 8.12 8.41
CA ASN A 18 -6.17 7.85 9.42
C ASN A 18 -6.46 9.08 10.29
N GLY A 19 -5.43 9.88 10.62
CA GLY A 19 -5.60 11.16 11.34
C GLY A 19 -6.48 12.17 10.61
N ILE A 20 -6.58 12.08 9.27
CA ILE A 20 -7.49 12.92 8.49
C ILE A 20 -8.89 12.28 8.42
N PHE A 21 -8.97 11.01 8.00
CA PHE A 21 -10.24 10.41 7.62
C PHE A 21 -11.08 9.94 8.81
N MET A 22 -10.47 9.49 9.91
CA MET A 22 -11.24 9.06 11.08
C MET A 22 -12.00 10.20 11.76
N PRO A 23 -11.39 11.38 12.03
CA PRO A 23 -12.18 12.52 12.51
C PRO A 23 -13.24 12.98 11.52
N MET A 24 -12.94 12.96 10.21
CA MET A 24 -13.91 13.31 9.17
C MET A 24 -15.11 12.34 9.18
N PHE A 25 -14.88 11.06 9.45
CA PHE A 25 -15.94 10.06 9.61
C PHE A 25 -16.81 10.36 10.83
N ILE A 26 -16.18 10.72 11.97
CA ILE A 26 -16.91 11.10 13.19
C ILE A 26 -17.77 12.34 12.94
N GLN A 27 -17.24 13.36 12.25
CA GLN A 27 -18.01 14.56 11.87
C GLN A 27 -19.19 14.21 10.97
N GLY A 28 -18.99 13.28 10.01
CA GLY A 28 -20.06 12.80 9.15
C GLY A 28 -21.19 12.10 9.92
N LEU A 29 -20.85 11.31 10.91
CA LEU A 29 -21.85 10.68 11.82
C LEU A 29 -22.60 11.72 12.68
N ALA A 30 -21.93 12.83 13.01
CA ALA A 30 -22.57 13.97 13.69
C ALA A 30 -23.44 14.83 12.74
N GLY A 31 -23.56 14.48 11.48
CA GLY A 31 -24.40 15.18 10.49
C GLY A 31 -23.72 16.37 9.81
N VAL A 32 -22.40 16.54 9.96
CA VAL A 32 -21.65 17.60 9.29
C VAL A 32 -21.41 17.22 7.83
N SER A 33 -21.83 18.06 6.90
CA SER A 33 -21.56 17.84 5.47
C SER A 33 -20.08 18.03 5.14
N ARG A 34 -19.64 17.40 4.05
CA ARG A 34 -18.28 17.55 3.53
C ARG A 34 -18.13 18.83 2.69
N ARG A 35 -16.90 19.34 2.59
CA ARG A 35 -16.51 20.45 1.72
C ARG A 35 -17.24 21.77 2.05
N LEU A 36 -17.33 22.09 3.31
CA LEU A 36 -17.92 23.33 3.78
C LEU A 36 -16.89 24.48 3.73
N ALA A 37 -17.27 25.61 3.18
CA ALA A 37 -16.40 26.79 3.09
C ALA A 37 -16.12 27.41 4.47
N ASP A 38 -17.07 27.27 5.41
CA ASP A 38 -17.00 27.81 6.78
C ASP A 38 -16.40 26.83 7.81
N GLY A 39 -15.86 25.68 7.34
CA GLY A 39 -15.34 24.64 8.23
C GLY A 39 -16.40 23.98 9.12
N GLY A 40 -17.68 24.17 8.80
CA GLY A 40 -18.79 23.58 9.54
C GLY A 40 -19.34 24.44 10.67
N GLN A 41 -18.92 25.71 10.80
CA GLN A 41 -19.39 26.62 11.88
C GLN A 41 -20.90 26.81 11.91
N SER A 42 -21.59 26.64 10.77
CA SER A 42 -23.05 26.64 10.68
C SER A 42 -23.74 25.49 11.41
N TYR A 43 -22.98 24.44 11.81
CA TYR A 43 -23.48 23.24 12.46
C TYR A 43 -23.31 23.33 13.99
N ALA A 44 -24.05 24.21 14.63
CA ALA A 44 -23.94 24.46 16.08
C ALA A 44 -24.11 23.18 16.93
N HIS A 45 -24.94 22.22 16.47
CA HIS A 45 -25.13 20.94 17.15
C HIS A 45 -23.90 20.03 17.14
N ALA A 46 -22.98 20.26 16.23
CA ALA A 46 -21.77 19.46 16.05
C ALA A 46 -20.49 20.17 16.53
N SER A 47 -20.61 21.26 17.26
CA SER A 47 -19.47 22.10 17.69
C SER A 47 -18.35 21.29 18.36
N GLY A 48 -18.68 20.31 19.19
CA GLY A 48 -17.67 19.48 19.88
C GLY A 48 -16.84 18.58 18.97
N VAL A 49 -17.30 18.31 17.73
CA VAL A 49 -16.51 17.53 16.75
C VAL A 49 -15.79 18.42 15.73
N LEU A 50 -16.09 19.70 15.68
CA LEU A 50 -15.42 20.64 14.78
C LEU A 50 -13.99 20.99 15.24
N GLU A 51 -13.67 20.81 16.50
CA GLU A 51 -12.31 20.97 17.04
C GLU A 51 -11.30 20.03 16.35
N TRP A 52 -11.76 18.90 15.82
CA TRP A 52 -10.92 17.97 15.05
C TRP A 52 -10.44 18.55 13.71
N ASN A 53 -10.99 19.67 13.23
CA ASN A 53 -10.54 20.28 11.96
C ASN A 53 -9.07 20.71 12.02
N GLU A 54 -8.62 21.23 13.17
CA GLU A 54 -7.21 21.59 13.35
C GLU A 54 -6.31 20.35 13.30
N PHE A 55 -6.67 19.31 14.01
CA PHE A 55 -5.95 18.04 14.02
C PHE A 55 -5.88 17.41 12.60
N MET A 56 -6.98 17.42 11.85
CA MET A 56 -7.03 16.95 10.48
C MET A 56 -6.09 17.76 9.58
N SER A 57 -6.05 19.10 9.76
CA SER A 57 -5.17 19.98 9.00
C SER A 57 -3.70 19.69 9.28
N ILE A 58 -3.32 19.55 10.54
CA ILE A 58 -1.96 19.16 10.95
C ILE A 58 -1.60 17.80 10.34
N SER A 59 -2.50 16.83 10.44
CA SER A 59 -2.31 15.49 9.86
C SER A 59 -2.12 15.55 8.34
N ALA A 60 -2.83 16.43 7.64
CA ALA A 60 -2.67 16.63 6.20
C ALA A 60 -1.29 17.18 5.83
N PHE A 61 -0.76 18.15 6.57
CA PHE A 61 0.60 18.65 6.38
C PHE A 61 1.64 17.57 6.66
N CYS A 62 1.49 16.81 7.73
CA CYS A 62 2.38 15.70 8.06
C CYS A 62 2.32 14.58 6.99
N LEU A 63 1.14 14.29 6.45
CA LEU A 63 0.97 13.36 5.32
C LEU A 63 1.73 13.85 4.07
N GLY A 64 1.68 15.17 3.79
CA GLY A 64 2.47 15.77 2.71
C GLY A 64 3.97 15.58 2.92
N LEU A 65 4.47 15.82 4.12
CA LEU A 65 5.88 15.59 4.47
C LEU A 65 6.28 14.12 4.37
N ALA A 66 5.38 13.19 4.71
CA ALA A 66 5.61 11.76 4.60
C ALA A 66 5.83 11.28 3.15
N GLN A 67 5.50 12.09 2.14
CA GLN A 67 5.77 11.77 0.73
C GLN A 67 7.24 12.01 0.34
N ILE A 68 7.98 12.83 1.09
CA ILE A 68 9.38 13.15 0.76
C ILE A 68 10.26 11.90 0.69
N PRO A 69 10.25 10.96 1.65
CA PRO A 69 11.02 9.72 1.56
C PRO A 69 10.70 8.90 0.31
N PHE A 70 9.46 8.91 -0.14
CA PHE A 70 9.04 8.21 -1.36
C PHE A 70 9.67 8.84 -2.61
N ILE A 71 9.60 10.17 -2.74
CA ILE A 71 10.19 10.90 -3.86
C ILE A 71 11.70 10.68 -3.90
N VAL A 72 12.36 10.79 -2.75
CA VAL A 72 13.81 10.55 -2.63
C VAL A 72 14.14 9.10 -3.05
N ASN A 73 13.35 8.13 -2.60
CA ASN A 73 13.56 6.72 -2.93
C ASN A 73 13.43 6.45 -4.42
N ILE A 74 12.45 7.05 -5.10
CA ILE A 74 12.31 6.94 -6.56
C ILE A 74 13.53 7.53 -7.25
N VAL A 75 13.89 8.77 -6.93
CA VAL A 75 15.00 9.47 -7.57
C VAL A 75 16.31 8.70 -7.38
N MET A 76 16.61 8.28 -6.16
CA MET A 76 17.81 7.47 -5.88
C MET A 76 17.80 6.16 -6.65
N SER A 77 16.65 5.51 -6.77
CA SER A 77 16.53 4.21 -7.46
C SER A 77 16.73 4.32 -8.96
N LEU A 78 16.42 5.46 -9.56
CA LEU A 78 16.66 5.69 -10.99
C LEU A 78 18.16 5.77 -11.32
N PHE A 79 18.99 6.28 -10.40
CA PHE A 79 20.42 6.49 -10.62
C PHE A 79 21.30 5.39 -10.01
N SER A 80 20.91 4.81 -8.90
CA SER A 80 21.74 3.92 -8.09
C SER A 80 20.99 2.70 -7.56
N GLY A 81 19.84 2.36 -8.16
CA GLY A 81 19.01 1.23 -7.71
C GLY A 81 19.56 -0.11 -8.21
N ASP A 82 19.64 -1.10 -7.33
CA ASP A 82 19.87 -2.48 -7.72
C ASP A 82 18.70 -3.00 -8.54
N LYS A 83 19.00 -3.85 -9.52
CA LYS A 83 17.96 -4.54 -10.28
C LYS A 83 17.27 -5.55 -9.38
N ALA A 84 15.93 -5.49 -9.37
CA ALA A 84 15.15 -6.48 -8.66
C ALA A 84 15.39 -7.88 -9.26
N SER A 85 15.34 -8.92 -8.40
CA SER A 85 15.28 -10.30 -8.83
C SER A 85 14.00 -10.55 -9.64
N ARG A 86 13.94 -11.69 -10.33
CA ARG A 86 12.78 -12.08 -11.15
C ARG A 86 11.52 -12.27 -10.28
N ASN A 87 11.71 -12.82 -9.10
CA ASN A 87 10.67 -12.99 -8.08
C ASN A 87 11.17 -12.38 -6.75
N PRO A 88 11.00 -11.07 -6.52
CA PRO A 88 11.58 -10.38 -5.38
C PRO A 88 10.88 -10.68 -4.03
N TRP A 89 9.73 -11.35 -4.06
CA TRP A 89 8.97 -11.72 -2.87
C TRP A 89 8.90 -13.23 -2.63
N ASP A 90 9.64 -14.02 -3.42
CA ASP A 90 9.57 -15.49 -3.40
C ASP A 90 8.13 -16.03 -3.45
N SER A 91 7.30 -15.33 -4.26
CA SER A 91 5.89 -15.67 -4.41
C SER A 91 5.72 -16.96 -5.19
N THR A 92 4.71 -17.75 -4.83
CA THR A 92 4.49 -19.11 -5.32
C THR A 92 3.51 -19.20 -6.48
N THR A 93 2.81 -18.09 -6.80
CA THR A 93 1.81 -18.09 -7.85
C THR A 93 2.44 -18.03 -9.24
N ILE A 94 1.72 -18.57 -10.22
CA ILE A 94 2.18 -18.78 -11.60
C ILE A 94 2.65 -17.48 -12.29
N GLU A 95 2.12 -16.34 -11.92
CA GLU A 95 2.50 -15.03 -12.48
C GLU A 95 3.98 -14.72 -12.25
N TRP A 96 4.53 -15.19 -11.14
CA TRP A 96 5.93 -14.97 -10.77
C TRP A 96 6.91 -15.91 -11.45
N ALA A 97 6.41 -16.98 -12.10
CA ALA A 97 7.20 -17.84 -12.97
C ALA A 97 7.45 -17.20 -14.34
N ALA A 98 6.65 -16.21 -14.74
CA ALA A 98 6.77 -15.55 -16.03
C ALA A 98 8.13 -14.84 -16.19
N PRO A 99 8.75 -14.89 -17.41
CA PRO A 99 9.97 -14.12 -17.68
C PRO A 99 9.72 -12.61 -17.62
N SER A 100 10.74 -11.88 -17.18
CA SER A 100 10.72 -10.42 -17.19
C SER A 100 11.90 -9.90 -18.04
N PRO A 101 11.63 -9.21 -19.15
CA PRO A 101 10.34 -8.85 -19.76
C PRO A 101 9.58 -10.07 -20.32
N PRO A 102 8.24 -9.98 -20.47
CA PRO A 102 7.43 -11.07 -21.03
C PRO A 102 7.82 -11.36 -22.47
N VAL A 103 7.71 -12.62 -22.89
CA VAL A 103 8.14 -13.08 -24.22
C VAL A 103 6.95 -13.03 -25.21
N GLY A 104 6.94 -12.07 -26.12
CA GLY A 104 6.00 -12.08 -27.26
C GLY A 104 4.51 -11.99 -26.89
N HIS A 105 3.69 -12.81 -27.54
CA HIS A 105 2.23 -12.89 -27.36
C HIS A 105 1.79 -13.84 -26.25
N GLY A 106 2.42 -13.83 -25.13
CA GLY A 106 2.11 -14.65 -23.99
C GLY A 106 3.13 -14.42 -22.89
N ASN A 107 2.82 -14.89 -21.72
CA ASN A 107 3.73 -14.78 -20.59
C ASN A 107 4.74 -15.95 -20.56
N PHE A 108 4.50 -17.02 -21.33
CA PHE A 108 5.31 -18.23 -21.34
C PHE A 108 5.53 -18.71 -22.77
N ASP A 109 6.76 -19.17 -23.08
CA ASP A 109 7.10 -19.76 -24.37
C ASP A 109 6.48 -21.14 -24.58
N THR A 110 6.27 -21.87 -23.49
CA THR A 110 5.64 -23.19 -23.46
C THR A 110 4.54 -23.24 -22.42
N PRO A 111 3.50 -24.07 -22.63
CA PRO A 111 2.47 -24.27 -21.59
C PRO A 111 3.10 -24.69 -20.28
N ILE A 112 2.74 -24.01 -19.21
CA ILE A 112 3.18 -24.34 -17.86
C ILE A 112 2.27 -25.41 -17.26
N ASN A 113 2.85 -26.42 -16.63
CA ASN A 113 2.11 -27.35 -15.81
C ASN A 113 1.84 -26.73 -14.44
N VAL A 114 0.61 -26.81 -13.98
CA VAL A 114 0.20 -26.33 -12.65
C VAL A 114 -0.04 -27.55 -11.79
N TYR A 115 0.78 -27.70 -10.74
CA TYR A 115 0.72 -28.85 -9.84
C TYR A 115 -0.05 -28.54 -8.56
N HIS A 116 -0.03 -27.27 -8.12
CA HIS A 116 -0.64 -26.82 -6.88
C HIS A 116 -1.65 -25.70 -7.12
N THR A 117 -2.64 -25.57 -6.23
CA THR A 117 -3.57 -24.43 -6.26
C THR A 117 -2.90 -23.16 -5.74
N ALA A 118 -3.45 -21.98 -6.08
CA ALA A 118 -2.90 -20.71 -5.65
C ALA A 118 -2.90 -20.51 -4.11
N TYR A 119 -3.66 -21.31 -3.39
CA TYR A 119 -3.83 -21.23 -1.92
C TYR A 119 -3.29 -22.49 -1.21
N GLU A 120 -2.55 -23.33 -1.90
CA GLU A 120 -1.96 -24.55 -1.34
C GLU A 120 -0.59 -24.23 -0.71
N TYR A 121 -0.64 -23.45 0.35
CA TYR A 121 0.46 -23.15 1.24
C TYR A 121 0.03 -23.49 2.68
N SER A 122 0.99 -23.72 3.56
CA SER A 122 0.74 -24.15 4.95
C SER A 122 0.04 -25.52 5.04
N VAL A 123 0.55 -26.50 4.32
CA VAL A 123 0.07 -27.88 4.41
C VAL A 123 0.56 -28.49 5.73
N PRO A 124 -0.31 -29.12 6.55
CA PRO A 124 0.11 -29.79 7.78
C PRO A 124 1.25 -30.79 7.52
N ASP A 125 2.23 -30.81 8.43
CA ASP A 125 3.41 -31.68 8.40
C ASP A 125 4.49 -31.36 7.33
N GLU A 126 4.33 -30.29 6.55
CA GLU A 126 5.37 -29.79 5.64
C GLU A 126 6.27 -28.76 6.35
N LYS A 127 7.58 -28.83 6.03
CA LYS A 127 8.56 -27.90 6.61
C LYS A 127 8.57 -26.52 5.94
N GLU A 128 8.08 -26.44 4.71
CA GLU A 128 8.02 -25.23 3.91
C GLU A 128 6.57 -24.83 3.69
N ASP A 129 6.25 -23.61 4.12
CA ASP A 129 4.89 -23.05 4.04
C ASP A 129 4.48 -22.64 2.61
N PHE A 130 5.43 -22.60 1.67
CA PHE A 130 5.20 -22.09 0.33
C PHE A 130 5.65 -23.10 -0.72
N LYS A 131 4.67 -23.66 -1.45
CA LYS A 131 4.94 -24.50 -2.62
C LYS A 131 4.63 -23.73 -3.91
N PRO A 132 5.61 -23.56 -4.82
CA PRO A 132 5.35 -22.96 -6.11
C PRO A 132 4.31 -23.77 -6.90
N GLN A 133 3.36 -23.09 -7.53
CA GLN A 133 2.31 -23.76 -8.34
C GLN A 133 2.88 -24.57 -9.50
N PHE A 134 4.09 -24.27 -9.95
CA PHE A 134 4.76 -24.80 -11.13
C PHE A 134 5.88 -25.82 -10.81
N GLU A 135 6.08 -26.15 -9.55
CA GLU A 135 7.01 -27.17 -9.07
C GLU A 135 6.24 -28.37 -8.51
N ASN A 136 6.77 -29.61 -8.77
CA ASN A 136 6.14 -30.86 -8.33
C ASN A 136 6.75 -31.32 -7.00
#